data_82fd281bdce161b6e9a612ff40e710b5
#
_entry.id   82fd281bdce161b6e9a612ff40e710b5
#
_cell.length_a   1.000
_cell.length_b   1.000
_cell.length_c   1.000
_cell.angle_alpha   90.00
_cell.angle_beta   90.00
_cell.angle_gamma   90.00
#
_symmetry.space_group_name_H-M   'P 1'
#
loop_
_entity.id
_entity.type
_entity.pdbx_description
1 polymer ?
#
loop_
_entity_poly.entity_id
_entity_poly.type
_entity_poly.pdbx_seq_one_letter_code
_entity_poly.pdbx_strand_id
1 'polypeptide(L)'
;MQLHQKRRSLASKSDEYETPQALFESLCNSYKIDPVIDVASIPANQKTAEALADGLTASWLADAWCNPPHSKTKQFVLKADAEWLKNNINVLMIIPANALTTNYFFKVINHVEYYPIKNRITFLVDGVPAKDHSRNGYFVIVWRKR
;
A
#
# COMPACT_ATOMS: atom_id res chain seq x y z
N MET A 1 23.81 -0.19 -18.15
CA MET A 1 24.63 -1.15 -17.58
C MET A 1 24.14 -1.62 -16.20
N GLN A 2 24.31 -2.82 -15.98
CA GLN A 2 23.67 -3.51 -14.89
C GLN A 2 24.19 -3.11 -13.53
N LEU A 3 25.49 -2.93 -13.45
CA LEU A 3 26.10 -2.57 -12.23
C LEU A 3 25.53 -1.31 -11.64
N HIS A 4 25.29 -0.36 -12.52
CA HIS A 4 24.70 0.88 -12.14
C HIS A 4 23.36 0.65 -11.48
N GLN A 5 22.56 -0.21 -12.04
CA GLN A 5 21.26 -0.51 -11.45
C GLN A 5 21.40 -1.21 -10.12
N LYS A 6 22.32 -2.13 -10.02
CA LYS A 6 22.48 -2.85 -8.79
C LYS A 6 22.89 -1.95 -7.64
N ARG A 7 23.53 -0.85 -7.97
CA ARG A 7 23.97 0.04 -6.93
C ARG A 7 22.98 1.10 -6.57
N ARG A 8 21.82 1.10 -7.20
CA ARG A 8 20.81 2.02 -6.74
C ARG A 8 20.57 1.76 -5.27
N SER A 9 20.68 2.80 -4.49
CA SER A 9 20.50 2.69 -3.06
C SER A 9 19.05 2.38 -2.72
N LEU A 10 18.83 1.91 -1.51
CA LEU A 10 17.45 1.78 -1.04
C LEU A 10 16.75 3.12 -1.03
N ALA A 11 17.48 4.20 -0.81
CA ALA A 11 16.87 5.52 -0.83
C ALA A 11 16.27 5.85 -2.20
N SER A 12 16.98 5.48 -3.29
CA SER A 12 16.45 5.73 -4.63
C SER A 12 15.30 4.78 -4.98
N LYS A 13 15.17 3.69 -4.24
CA LYS A 13 14.10 2.71 -4.43
C LYS A 13 13.03 2.82 -3.37
N SER A 14 13.12 3.81 -2.50
CA SER A 14 12.25 3.87 -1.33
C SER A 14 10.77 4.00 -1.68
N ASP A 15 10.46 4.47 -2.88
CA ASP A 15 9.08 4.60 -3.31
C ASP A 15 8.49 3.33 -3.89
N GLU A 16 9.33 2.32 -4.17
CA GLU A 16 8.87 1.13 -4.89
C GLU A 16 9.13 -0.15 -4.11
N TYR A 17 8.88 -0.10 -2.83
CA TYR A 17 8.96 -1.28 -2.00
C TYR A 17 7.77 -2.19 -2.28
N GLU A 18 8.05 -3.44 -2.59
CA GLU A 18 7.04 -4.41 -2.99
C GLU A 18 6.65 -5.27 -1.81
N THR A 19 5.36 -5.41 -1.59
CA THR A 19 4.84 -6.24 -0.51
C THR A 19 5.09 -7.71 -0.82
N PRO A 20 5.65 -8.49 0.13
CA PRO A 20 5.74 -9.94 -0.07
C PRO A 20 4.35 -10.55 -0.25
N GLN A 21 4.26 -11.52 -1.16
CA GLN A 21 2.97 -12.13 -1.48
C GLN A 21 2.30 -12.77 -0.26
N ALA A 22 3.08 -13.43 0.58
CA ALA A 22 2.53 -14.08 1.77
C ALA A 22 1.91 -13.07 2.74
N LEU A 23 2.52 -11.91 2.89
CA LEU A 23 1.98 -10.86 3.73
C LEU A 23 0.66 -10.33 3.16
N PHE A 24 0.64 -10.06 1.86
CA PHE A 24 -0.57 -9.60 1.20
C PHE A 24 -1.72 -10.58 1.43
N GLU A 25 -1.48 -11.87 1.20
CA GLU A 25 -2.52 -12.88 1.38
C GLU A 25 -2.97 -12.97 2.83
N SER A 26 -2.03 -12.90 3.76
CA SER A 26 -2.35 -12.92 5.18
C SER A 26 -3.25 -11.75 5.59
N LEU A 27 -2.97 -10.56 5.08
CA LEU A 27 -3.78 -9.39 5.38
C LEU A 27 -5.18 -9.51 4.77
N CYS A 28 -5.27 -9.98 3.54
CA CYS A 28 -6.57 -10.21 2.90
C CYS A 28 -7.41 -11.18 3.71
N ASN A 29 -6.82 -12.27 4.17
CA ASN A 29 -7.52 -13.27 4.96
C ASN A 29 -7.91 -12.72 6.33
N SER A 30 -7.01 -12.00 6.99
CA SER A 30 -7.26 -11.49 8.33
C SER A 30 -8.38 -10.46 8.35
N TYR A 31 -8.45 -9.61 7.35
CA TYR A 31 -9.44 -8.54 7.32
C TYR A 31 -10.61 -8.81 6.39
N LYS A 32 -10.61 -9.99 5.75
CA LYS A 32 -11.72 -10.47 4.93
C LYS A 32 -12.06 -9.51 3.80
N ILE A 33 -11.02 -9.07 3.11
CA ILE A 33 -11.15 -8.26 1.91
C ILE A 33 -10.45 -9.01 0.79
N ASP A 34 -11.10 -9.08 -0.36
CA ASP A 34 -10.57 -9.74 -1.54
C ASP A 34 -10.42 -8.67 -2.63
N PRO A 35 -9.30 -7.95 -2.65
CA PRO A 35 -9.15 -6.84 -3.57
C PRO A 35 -9.11 -7.30 -5.01
N VAL A 36 -9.68 -6.49 -5.88
CA VAL A 36 -9.74 -6.74 -7.32
C VAL A 36 -8.72 -5.88 -8.06
N ILE A 37 -8.48 -4.67 -7.58
CA ILE A 37 -7.57 -3.74 -8.26
C ILE A 37 -6.40 -3.38 -7.35
N ASP A 38 -5.21 -3.28 -7.97
CA ASP A 38 -4.00 -2.80 -7.32
C ASP A 38 -3.77 -1.38 -7.84
N VAL A 39 -3.83 -0.41 -6.95
CA VAL A 39 -3.87 1.00 -7.35
C VAL A 39 -2.52 1.69 -7.34
N ALA A 40 -1.48 1.01 -6.89
CA ALA A 40 -0.16 1.62 -6.72
C ALA A 40 0.98 0.69 -7.13
N SER A 41 0.73 -0.28 -7.99
CA SER A 41 1.77 -1.21 -8.39
C SER A 41 2.31 -0.91 -9.78
N ILE A 42 3.47 -1.47 -10.05
CA ILE A 42 3.94 -1.66 -11.42
C ILE A 42 3.59 -3.09 -11.83
N PRO A 43 3.57 -3.41 -13.13
CA PRO A 43 3.13 -4.74 -13.57
C PRO A 43 3.89 -5.90 -12.92
N ALA A 44 5.17 -5.70 -12.62
CA ALA A 44 6.01 -6.77 -12.08
C ALA A 44 5.62 -7.18 -10.67
N ASN A 45 4.95 -6.32 -9.90
CA ASN A 45 4.58 -6.64 -8.52
C ASN A 45 3.10 -6.50 -8.23
N GLN A 46 2.29 -6.55 -9.26
CA GLN A 46 0.85 -6.44 -9.13
C GLN A 46 0.28 -7.57 -8.26
N LYS A 47 -0.50 -7.20 -7.26
CA LYS A 47 -1.03 -8.16 -6.28
C LYS A 47 -2.39 -8.71 -6.64
N THR A 48 -3.13 -8.03 -7.49
CA THR A 48 -4.50 -8.39 -7.83
C THR A 48 -4.61 -8.68 -9.32
N ALA A 49 -5.79 -9.17 -9.73
CA ALA A 49 -6.01 -9.52 -11.14
C ALA A 49 -5.93 -8.30 -12.06
N GLU A 50 -6.30 -7.12 -11.55
CA GLU A 50 -6.31 -5.88 -12.32
C GLU A 50 -5.45 -4.84 -11.62
N ALA A 51 -4.91 -3.92 -12.39
CA ALA A 51 -4.15 -2.80 -11.84
C ALA A 51 -4.51 -1.54 -12.58
N LEU A 52 -4.42 -0.40 -11.87
CA LEU A 52 -4.65 0.90 -12.49
C LEU A 52 -3.32 1.47 -12.96
N ALA A 53 -3.32 2.05 -14.15
CA ALA A 53 -2.12 2.68 -14.68
C ALA A 53 -1.71 3.88 -13.83
N ASP A 54 -2.70 4.63 -13.32
CA ASP A 54 -2.45 5.76 -12.42
C ASP A 54 -3.53 5.78 -11.36
N GLY A 55 -3.17 5.26 -10.18
CA GLY A 55 -4.13 5.15 -9.09
C GLY A 55 -4.57 6.49 -8.50
N LEU A 56 -3.82 7.56 -8.73
CA LEU A 56 -4.19 8.87 -8.20
C LEU A 56 -5.19 9.60 -9.09
N THR A 57 -5.23 9.29 -10.37
CA THR A 57 -6.13 9.98 -11.30
C THR A 57 -7.32 9.15 -11.71
N ALA A 58 -7.20 7.82 -11.68
CA ALA A 58 -8.30 6.95 -12.10
C ALA A 58 -9.33 6.79 -10.98
N SER A 59 -10.57 6.48 -11.37
CA SER A 59 -11.60 6.07 -10.38
C SER A 59 -11.31 4.65 -9.90
N TRP A 60 -11.59 4.40 -8.63
CA TRP A 60 -11.48 3.05 -8.06
C TRP A 60 -12.88 2.45 -8.01
N LEU A 61 -13.16 1.57 -8.96
CA LEU A 61 -14.51 1.05 -9.14
C LEU A 61 -14.72 -0.34 -8.53
N ALA A 62 -13.72 -0.87 -7.84
CA ALA A 62 -13.78 -2.17 -7.18
C ALA A 62 -12.92 -2.13 -5.93
N ASP A 63 -13.05 -3.17 -5.10
CA ASP A 63 -12.26 -3.29 -3.89
C ASP A 63 -10.78 -3.23 -4.23
N ALA A 64 -10.04 -2.45 -3.45
CA ALA A 64 -8.69 -2.04 -3.81
C ALA A 64 -7.63 -2.47 -2.78
N TRP A 65 -6.46 -2.79 -3.29
CA TRP A 65 -5.24 -2.94 -2.51
C TRP A 65 -4.31 -1.78 -2.82
N CYS A 66 -3.66 -1.27 -1.79
CA CYS A 66 -2.70 -0.17 -1.97
C CYS A 66 -1.51 -0.31 -1.03
N ASN A 67 -0.32 -0.39 -1.62
CA ASN A 67 0.93 -0.14 -0.93
C ASN A 67 1.52 1.11 -1.57
N PRO A 68 1.23 2.30 -1.04
CA PRO A 68 1.59 3.54 -1.73
C PRO A 68 3.09 3.76 -1.76
N PRO A 69 3.62 4.37 -2.82
CA PRO A 69 4.98 4.89 -2.78
C PRO A 69 5.13 5.82 -1.59
N HIS A 70 6.23 5.75 -0.87
CA HIS A 70 6.40 6.51 0.37
C HIS A 70 6.19 8.00 0.18
N SER A 71 6.71 8.56 -0.90
CA SER A 71 6.58 9.99 -1.15
C SER A 71 5.15 10.41 -1.47
N LYS A 72 4.25 9.45 -1.73
CA LYS A 72 2.87 9.72 -2.10
C LYS A 72 1.87 9.13 -1.12
N THR A 73 2.31 8.78 0.08
CA THR A 73 1.42 8.21 1.09
C THR A 73 0.21 9.11 1.37
N LYS A 74 0.45 10.39 1.55
CA LYS A 74 -0.63 11.34 1.78
C LYS A 74 -1.65 11.33 0.64
N GLN A 75 -1.18 11.42 -0.59
CA GLN A 75 -2.09 11.47 -1.74
C GLN A 75 -2.94 10.21 -1.83
N PHE A 76 -2.34 9.05 -1.60
CA PHE A 76 -3.08 7.79 -1.68
C PHE A 76 -4.06 7.61 -0.53
N VAL A 77 -3.71 8.05 0.68
CA VAL A 77 -4.64 7.97 1.81
C VAL A 77 -5.87 8.84 1.54
N LEU A 78 -5.67 10.06 1.07
CA LEU A 78 -6.79 10.96 0.77
C LEU A 78 -7.59 10.47 -0.43
N LYS A 79 -6.91 9.90 -1.42
CA LYS A 79 -7.58 9.31 -2.59
C LYS A 79 -8.44 8.12 -2.17
N ALA A 80 -7.92 7.24 -1.34
CA ALA A 80 -8.68 6.08 -0.87
C ALA A 80 -9.96 6.52 -0.15
N ASP A 81 -9.85 7.52 0.70
CA ASP A 81 -11.00 8.03 1.43
C ASP A 81 -12.05 8.59 0.49
N ALA A 82 -11.62 9.36 -0.50
CA ALA A 82 -12.51 9.95 -1.47
C ALA A 82 -13.21 8.88 -2.34
N GLU A 83 -12.47 7.86 -2.75
CA GLU A 83 -13.05 6.80 -3.58
C GLU A 83 -14.00 5.92 -2.76
N TRP A 84 -13.67 5.66 -1.50
CA TRP A 84 -14.56 4.94 -0.59
C TRP A 84 -15.88 5.70 -0.41
N LEU A 85 -15.80 7.01 -0.19
CA LEU A 85 -17.03 7.82 -0.05
C LEU A 85 -17.86 7.81 -1.33
N LYS A 86 -17.20 7.92 -2.47
CA LYS A 86 -17.86 8.05 -3.75
C LYS A 86 -18.40 6.72 -4.27
N ASN A 87 -17.61 5.67 -4.18
CA ASN A 87 -17.91 4.40 -4.85
C ASN A 87 -18.31 3.27 -3.90
N ASN A 88 -18.22 3.50 -2.60
CA ASN A 88 -18.59 2.51 -1.59
C ASN A 88 -17.88 1.17 -1.81
N ILE A 89 -16.55 1.20 -1.72
CA ILE A 89 -15.69 0.04 -1.93
C ILE A 89 -14.93 -0.27 -0.63
N ASN A 90 -14.42 -1.48 -0.53
CA ASN A 90 -13.43 -1.81 0.49
C ASN A 90 -12.05 -1.40 0.00
N VAL A 91 -11.21 -0.88 0.91
CA VAL A 91 -9.81 -0.60 0.60
C VAL A 91 -8.92 -1.16 1.69
N LEU A 92 -7.89 -1.88 1.29
CA LEU A 92 -6.89 -2.43 2.17
C LEU A 92 -5.55 -1.80 1.82
N MET A 93 -4.96 -1.09 2.78
CA MET A 93 -3.74 -0.32 2.51
C MET A 93 -2.73 -0.55 3.63
N ILE A 94 -1.45 -0.54 3.30
CA ILE A 94 -0.40 -0.52 4.33
C ILE A 94 0.36 0.79 4.27
N ILE A 95 0.62 1.36 5.43
CA ILE A 95 1.38 2.61 5.54
C ILE A 95 2.35 2.53 6.71
N PRO A 96 3.46 3.29 6.66
CA PRO A 96 4.38 3.31 7.79
C PRO A 96 3.74 3.93 9.03
N ALA A 97 4.13 3.46 10.18
CA ALA A 97 3.53 3.87 11.46
C ALA A 97 3.61 5.37 11.69
N ASN A 98 4.66 6.03 11.22
CA ASN A 98 4.78 7.48 11.41
C ASN A 98 3.74 8.28 10.63
N ALA A 99 3.05 7.66 9.70
CA ALA A 99 1.96 8.34 8.99
C ALA A 99 0.74 8.56 9.87
N LEU A 100 0.58 7.79 10.95
CA LEU A 100 -0.61 7.85 11.78
C LEU A 100 -0.71 9.11 12.64
N THR A 101 0.36 9.85 12.78
CA THR A 101 0.37 11.09 13.54
C THR A 101 0.33 12.33 12.66
N THR A 102 0.06 12.17 11.39
CA THR A 102 0.00 13.28 10.43
C THR A 102 -1.39 13.90 10.38
N ASN A 103 -1.45 15.15 9.94
CA ASN A 103 -2.73 15.83 9.77
C ASN A 103 -3.61 15.12 8.76
N TYR A 104 -3.03 14.58 7.69
CA TYR A 104 -3.85 13.92 6.68
C TYR A 104 -4.49 12.63 7.21
N PHE A 105 -3.79 11.91 8.09
CA PHE A 105 -4.39 10.71 8.66
C PHE A 105 -5.54 11.07 9.58
N PHE A 106 -5.41 12.14 10.36
CA PHE A 106 -6.49 12.59 11.23
C PHE A 106 -7.74 13.02 10.45
N LYS A 107 -7.60 13.38 9.18
CA LYS A 107 -8.76 13.69 8.35
C LYS A 107 -9.59 12.45 8.03
N VAL A 108 -8.98 11.29 8.02
CA VAL A 108 -9.67 10.04 7.65
C VAL A 108 -9.87 9.09 8.83
N ILE A 109 -9.34 9.41 10.00
CA ILE A 109 -9.25 8.47 11.12
C ILE A 109 -10.60 7.89 11.54
N ASN A 110 -11.66 8.67 11.39
CA ASN A 110 -13.00 8.20 11.78
C ASN A 110 -13.68 7.35 10.72
N HIS A 111 -13.07 7.22 9.54
CA HIS A 111 -13.61 6.43 8.44
C HIS A 111 -12.95 5.05 8.32
N VAL A 112 -11.90 4.81 9.08
CA VAL A 112 -11.07 3.63 8.89
C VAL A 112 -10.94 2.81 10.15
N GLU A 113 -10.62 1.54 9.96
CA GLU A 113 -10.01 0.70 10.99
C GLU A 113 -8.52 0.73 10.74
N TYR A 114 -7.71 0.64 11.79
CA TYR A 114 -6.27 0.59 11.61
C TYR A 114 -5.65 -0.31 12.68
N TYR A 115 -4.71 -1.14 12.24
CA TYR A 115 -4.13 -2.18 13.09
C TYR A 115 -2.64 -2.27 12.84
N PRO A 116 -1.85 -2.48 13.88
CA PRO A 116 -0.40 -2.66 13.69
C PRO A 116 -0.13 -3.99 12.99
N ILE A 117 0.85 -3.98 12.10
CA ILE A 117 1.36 -5.21 11.52
C ILE A 117 2.49 -5.68 12.42
N LYS A 118 2.37 -6.92 12.90
CA LYS A 118 3.39 -7.49 13.78
C LYS A 118 4.70 -7.64 13.03
N ASN A 119 5.78 -7.27 13.68
CA ASN A 119 7.15 -7.35 13.15
C ASN A 119 7.40 -6.36 12.02
N ARG A 120 8.66 -6.18 11.70
CA ARG A 120 9.08 -5.36 10.57
C ARG A 120 8.89 -6.15 9.29
N ILE A 121 8.56 -5.44 8.22
CA ILE A 121 8.35 -6.05 6.92
C ILE A 121 9.69 -6.11 6.18
N THR A 122 10.01 -7.25 5.59
CA THR A 122 11.11 -7.34 4.63
C THR A 122 10.50 -7.21 3.23
N PHE A 123 10.54 -5.99 2.71
CA PHE A 123 9.98 -5.72 1.40
C PHE A 123 10.84 -6.34 0.29
N LEU A 124 10.25 -6.48 -0.87
CA LEU A 124 10.98 -6.89 -2.06
C LEU A 124 11.42 -5.66 -2.84
N VAL A 125 12.58 -5.77 -3.46
CA VAL A 125 13.10 -4.77 -4.37
C VAL A 125 13.47 -5.52 -5.65
N ASP A 126 12.78 -5.21 -6.74
CA ASP A 126 12.92 -5.94 -8.00
C ASP A 126 12.67 -7.45 -7.82
N GLY A 127 11.67 -7.81 -7.02
CA GLY A 127 11.27 -9.19 -6.80
C GLY A 127 12.14 -9.97 -5.84
N VAL A 128 13.15 -9.35 -5.24
CA VAL A 128 14.11 -10.00 -4.34
C VAL A 128 13.99 -9.37 -2.96
N PRO A 129 14.01 -10.16 -1.88
CA PRO A 129 13.95 -9.58 -0.53
C PRO A 129 15.04 -8.54 -0.33
N ALA A 130 14.68 -7.42 0.24
CA ALA A 130 15.62 -6.39 0.59
C ALA A 130 16.60 -6.94 1.61
N LYS A 131 17.80 -6.36 1.65
CA LYS A 131 18.86 -6.83 2.53
C LYS A 131 18.42 -6.75 3.99
N ASP A 132 17.74 -5.67 4.35
CA ASP A 132 17.26 -5.46 5.70
C ASP A 132 15.75 -5.33 5.72
N HIS A 133 15.15 -5.62 6.87
CA HIS A 133 13.73 -5.32 7.06
C HIS A 133 13.54 -3.80 7.15
N SER A 134 12.30 -3.36 7.08
CA SER A 134 11.97 -1.92 7.11
C SER A 134 12.39 -1.30 8.43
N ARG A 135 12.79 -0.02 8.38
CA ARG A 135 13.12 0.73 9.59
C ARG A 135 11.88 1.04 10.41
N ASN A 136 10.78 1.33 9.74
CA ASN A 136 9.53 1.64 10.39
C ASN A 136 8.69 0.41 10.56
N GLY A 137 7.88 0.41 11.63
CA GLY A 137 6.75 -0.49 11.67
C GLY A 137 5.69 -0.02 10.70
N TYR A 138 4.76 -0.89 10.37
CA TYR A 138 3.69 -0.59 9.44
C TYR A 138 2.35 -0.88 10.09
N PHE A 139 1.33 -0.17 9.61
CA PHE A 139 -0.05 -0.42 9.97
C PHE A 139 -0.84 -0.78 8.72
N VAL A 140 -1.85 -1.63 8.91
CA VAL A 140 -2.84 -1.85 7.89
C VAL A 140 -4.02 -0.91 8.16
N ILE A 141 -4.50 -0.28 7.11
CA ILE A 141 -5.63 0.64 7.16
C ILE A 141 -6.74 0.06 6.32
N VAL A 142 -7.93 0.02 6.88
CA VAL A 142 -9.06 -0.65 6.23
C VAL A 142 -10.23 0.31 6.12
N TRP A 143 -10.66 0.57 4.89
CA TRP A 143 -11.94 1.22 4.63
C TRP A 143 -12.93 0.12 4.28
N ARG A 144 -14.04 0.05 4.97
CA ARG A 144 -15.04 -0.98 4.67
C ARG A 144 -16.25 -0.36 4.02
N LYS A 145 -16.84 -1.08 3.09
CA LYS A 145 -18.13 -0.68 2.51
C LYS A 145 -19.10 -0.32 3.61
N ARG A 146 -19.89 0.69 3.37
CA ARG A 146 -20.94 1.12 4.29
C ARG A 146 -22.19 0.27 4.18
#